data_7c3ac679c2e840f6efc1f8f33e1821db
#
_entry.id   7c3ac679c2e840f6efc1f8f33e1821db
#
_cell.length_a   1.000
_cell.length_b   1.000
_cell.length_c   1.000
_cell.angle_alpha   90.00
_cell.angle_beta   90.00
_cell.angle_gamma   90.00
#
_symmetry.space_group_name_H-M   'P 1'
#
loop_
_entity.id
_entity.type
_entity.pdbx_description
1 polymer ?
#
loop_
_entity_poly.entity_id
_entity_poly.type
_entity_poly.pdbx_seq_one_letter_code
_entity_poly.pdbx_strand_id
1 'polypeptide(L)'
;MKIFDCFPFFNEIPLLDMRLNYLNKIVDKFVIVEGTHSHQGKLKKLYYDENKSLFKKYENKIIHIIQNSYPNHLGDTHSNFIYDYHTRNGISKGLKKCLDDDIILISDVDEFPDVDKFSLFNGNLTIFKQLMFYFKFNLRVKNFDHDNGDGLWPGTRMLNFKMFKNMTNVQKIRNTKVKKYAWWRFD
;
A
#
# COMPACT_ATOMS: atom_id res chain seq x y z
N MET A 1 3.41 7.70 19.01
CA MET A 1 2.62 7.38 17.80
C MET A 1 3.45 7.72 16.58
N LYS A 2 3.70 6.77 15.72
CA LYS A 2 4.42 6.92 14.45
C LYS A 2 3.51 6.55 13.30
N ILE A 3 3.80 7.03 12.09
CA ILE A 3 3.07 6.71 10.87
C ILE A 3 3.95 5.86 9.97
N PHE A 4 3.47 4.68 9.62
CA PHE A 4 4.11 3.72 8.71
C PHE A 4 3.34 3.69 7.40
N ASP A 5 4.01 4.00 6.30
CA ASP A 5 3.46 3.89 4.94
C ASP A 5 3.95 2.59 4.30
N CYS A 6 3.03 1.68 3.99
CA CYS A 6 3.35 0.30 3.63
C CYS A 6 2.76 -0.06 2.27
N PHE A 7 3.60 -0.51 1.35
CA PHE A 7 3.18 -0.84 0.00
C PHE A 7 4.08 -1.89 -0.66
N PRO A 8 3.51 -2.73 -1.55
CA PRO A 8 4.30 -3.53 -2.46
C PRO A 8 4.94 -2.64 -3.53
N PHE A 9 6.12 -3.03 -4.00
CA PHE A 9 6.86 -2.32 -5.04
C PHE A 9 7.34 -3.30 -6.11
N PHE A 10 7.23 -2.89 -7.36
CA PHE A 10 7.71 -3.69 -8.49
C PHE A 10 8.86 -2.99 -9.22
N ASN A 11 8.59 -1.98 -10.06
CA ASN A 11 9.60 -1.28 -10.87
C ASN A 11 9.31 0.21 -11.10
N GLU A 12 8.34 0.76 -10.40
CA GLU A 12 7.82 2.13 -10.59
C GLU A 12 8.71 3.18 -9.91
N ILE A 13 10.00 3.23 -10.27
CA ILE A 13 11.00 4.11 -9.65
C ILE A 13 10.54 5.59 -9.58
N PRO A 14 9.98 6.19 -10.65
CA PRO A 14 9.50 7.58 -10.58
C PRO A 14 8.34 7.76 -9.59
N LEU A 15 7.40 6.81 -9.52
CA LEU A 15 6.28 6.87 -8.59
C LEU A 15 6.77 6.71 -7.13
N LEU A 16 7.78 5.86 -6.92
CA LEU A 16 8.40 5.71 -5.61
C LEU A 16 9.02 7.04 -5.14
N ASP A 17 9.79 7.73 -6.00
CA ASP A 17 10.35 9.04 -5.64
C ASP A 17 9.27 10.07 -5.32
N MET A 18 8.22 10.14 -6.14
CA MET A 18 7.06 11.01 -5.88
C MET A 18 6.43 10.70 -4.52
N ARG A 19 6.16 9.42 -4.23
CA ARG A 19 5.54 8.99 -2.97
C ARG A 19 6.38 9.35 -1.76
N LEU A 20 7.66 8.99 -1.79
CA LEU A 20 8.58 9.31 -0.71
C LEU A 20 8.65 10.83 -0.46
N ASN A 21 8.74 11.64 -1.52
CA ASN A 21 8.73 13.09 -1.41
C ASN A 21 7.42 13.61 -0.79
N TYR A 22 6.30 13.17 -1.33
CA TYR A 22 4.97 13.64 -0.93
C TYR A 22 4.67 13.37 0.55
N LEU A 23 4.99 12.15 1.00
CA LEU A 23 4.66 11.69 2.34
C LEU A 23 5.76 11.95 3.38
N ASN A 24 6.96 12.37 2.97
CA ASN A 24 8.13 12.47 3.85
C ASN A 24 7.92 13.32 5.11
N LYS A 25 7.09 14.37 5.04
CA LYS A 25 6.89 15.28 6.18
C LYS A 25 6.06 14.66 7.31
N ILE A 26 5.23 13.67 6.99
CA ILE A 26 4.25 13.09 7.92
C ILE A 26 4.54 11.62 8.25
N VAL A 27 5.22 10.88 7.36
CA VAL A 27 5.54 9.47 7.53
C VAL A 27 6.87 9.32 8.27
N ASP A 28 6.87 8.49 9.31
CA ASP A 28 8.07 8.15 10.08
C ASP A 28 8.84 7.00 9.43
N LYS A 29 8.15 6.02 8.86
CA LYS A 29 8.74 4.86 8.20
C LYS A 29 7.98 4.46 6.94
N PHE A 30 8.72 4.14 5.89
CA PHE A 30 8.22 3.55 4.65
C PHE A 30 8.57 2.05 4.64
N VAL A 31 7.57 1.20 4.60
CA VAL A 31 7.74 -0.25 4.48
C VAL A 31 7.55 -0.63 3.02
N ILE A 32 8.66 -0.82 2.32
CA ILE A 32 8.70 -1.19 0.90
C ILE A 32 8.85 -2.71 0.82
N VAL A 33 7.89 -3.39 0.20
CA VAL A 33 7.95 -4.85 0.03
C VAL A 33 8.17 -5.20 -1.42
N GLU A 34 9.31 -5.81 -1.72
CA GLU A 34 9.62 -6.36 -3.04
C GLU A 34 9.46 -7.88 -3.08
N GLY A 35 8.69 -8.38 -4.05
CA GLY A 35 8.63 -9.81 -4.34
C GLY A 35 9.77 -10.25 -5.25
N THR A 36 10.28 -11.46 -5.06
CA THR A 36 11.25 -12.09 -5.98
C THR A 36 10.61 -12.62 -7.26
N HIS A 37 9.27 -12.62 -7.33
CA HIS A 37 8.50 -13.09 -8.48
C HIS A 37 7.57 -12.01 -9.01
N SER A 38 7.33 -12.04 -10.32
CA SER A 38 6.30 -11.23 -10.97
C SER A 38 4.90 -11.77 -10.66
N HIS A 39 3.84 -11.06 -11.05
CA HIS A 39 2.45 -11.53 -10.96
C HIS A 39 2.23 -12.89 -11.65
N GLN A 40 3.01 -13.19 -12.70
CA GLN A 40 2.96 -14.46 -13.43
C GLN A 40 3.83 -15.57 -12.81
N GLY A 41 4.43 -15.34 -11.64
CA GLY A 41 5.31 -16.29 -10.97
C GLY A 41 6.71 -16.45 -11.57
N LYS A 42 7.10 -15.60 -12.49
CA LYS A 42 8.47 -15.59 -13.04
C LYS A 42 9.41 -14.84 -12.10
N LEU A 43 10.61 -15.38 -11.91
CA LEU A 43 11.66 -14.67 -11.17
C LEU A 43 11.92 -13.30 -11.79
N LYS A 44 12.13 -12.32 -10.95
CA LYS A 44 12.41 -10.94 -11.36
C LYS A 44 13.55 -10.34 -10.53
N LYS A 45 14.12 -9.26 -11.05
CA LYS A 45 15.07 -8.42 -10.32
C LYS A 45 14.40 -7.72 -9.15
N LEU A 46 15.21 -7.35 -8.17
CA LEU A 46 14.81 -6.49 -7.05
C LEU A 46 15.14 -5.04 -7.42
N TYR A 47 14.17 -4.36 -8.02
CA TYR A 47 14.38 -3.02 -8.59
C TYR A 47 14.68 -1.96 -7.55
N TYR A 48 14.06 -2.03 -6.35
CA TYR A 48 14.42 -1.13 -5.27
C TYR A 48 15.85 -1.41 -4.79
N ASP A 49 16.21 -2.67 -4.58
CA ASP A 49 17.55 -3.04 -4.09
C ASP A 49 18.66 -2.60 -5.05
N GLU A 50 18.44 -2.79 -6.36
CA GLU A 50 19.38 -2.34 -7.41
C GLU A 50 19.49 -0.80 -7.48
N ASN A 51 18.45 -0.06 -7.08
CA ASN A 51 18.35 1.40 -7.21
C ASN A 51 18.34 2.15 -5.86
N LYS A 52 18.60 1.49 -4.75
CA LYS A 52 18.51 2.09 -3.40
C LYS A 52 19.37 3.34 -3.20
N SER A 53 20.46 3.48 -3.95
CA SER A 53 21.30 4.68 -3.92
C SER A 53 20.56 5.96 -4.33
N LEU A 54 19.55 5.87 -5.20
CA LEU A 54 18.69 6.99 -5.60
C LEU A 54 17.87 7.54 -4.43
N PHE A 55 17.60 6.69 -3.44
CA PHE A 55 16.72 6.99 -2.30
C PHE A 55 17.51 7.20 -1.00
N LYS A 56 18.83 7.42 -1.08
CA LYS A 56 19.72 7.59 0.07
C LYS A 56 19.23 8.64 1.08
N LYS A 57 18.61 9.72 0.60
CA LYS A 57 18.05 10.79 1.46
C LYS A 57 16.92 10.28 2.40
N TYR A 58 16.33 9.12 2.12
CA TYR A 58 15.27 8.49 2.91
C TYR A 58 15.71 7.22 3.63
N GLU A 59 16.98 6.80 3.53
CA GLU A 59 17.46 5.51 4.04
C GLU A 59 17.11 5.26 5.50
N ASN A 60 17.17 6.29 6.34
CA ASN A 60 16.81 6.21 7.77
C ASN A 60 15.30 5.97 8.02
N LYS A 61 14.45 6.19 7.02
CA LYS A 61 13.01 5.97 7.10
C LYS A 61 12.56 4.69 6.40
N ILE A 62 13.36 4.14 5.49
CA ILE A 62 12.97 2.98 4.68
C ILE A 62 13.22 1.68 5.44
N ILE A 63 12.23 0.81 5.45
CA ILE A 63 12.28 -0.59 5.86
C ILE A 63 12.03 -1.41 4.60
N HIS A 64 13.09 -1.96 4.02
CA HIS A 64 12.98 -2.79 2.82
C HIS A 64 12.79 -4.27 3.19
N ILE A 65 11.74 -4.88 2.67
CA ILE A 65 11.39 -6.29 2.90
C ILE A 65 11.43 -7.02 1.56
N ILE A 66 12.24 -8.07 1.49
CA ILE A 66 12.24 -8.98 0.34
C ILE A 66 11.30 -10.15 0.65
N GLN A 67 10.26 -10.30 -0.15
CA GLN A 67 9.34 -11.44 -0.09
C GLN A 67 9.81 -12.49 -1.08
N ASN A 68 10.38 -13.58 -0.55
CA ASN A 68 10.95 -14.70 -1.32
C ASN A 68 10.28 -16.04 -1.03
N SER A 69 9.32 -16.09 -0.11
CA SER A 69 8.60 -17.30 0.26
C SER A 69 7.19 -17.27 -0.33
N TYR A 70 6.91 -18.21 -1.20
CA TYR A 70 5.62 -18.41 -1.85
C TYR A 70 5.20 -19.87 -1.69
N PRO A 71 3.91 -20.20 -1.69
CA PRO A 71 3.43 -21.58 -1.60
C PRO A 71 3.97 -22.43 -2.77
N ASN A 72 4.38 -23.66 -2.48
CA ASN A 72 4.91 -24.59 -3.49
C ASN A 72 3.88 -25.02 -4.55
N HIS A 73 2.60 -24.97 -4.20
CA HIS A 73 1.49 -25.26 -5.11
C HIS A 73 0.57 -24.06 -5.16
N LEU A 74 0.81 -23.22 -6.14
CA LEU A 74 -0.13 -22.16 -6.50
C LEU A 74 -1.27 -22.72 -7.35
N GLY A 75 -1.57 -24.04 -7.26
CA GLY A 75 -2.64 -24.74 -7.92
C GLY A 75 -3.12 -24.12 -9.22
N ASP A 76 -3.82 -24.80 -10.07
CA ASP A 76 -4.51 -24.25 -11.26
C ASP A 76 -5.59 -23.21 -10.94
N THR A 77 -5.53 -22.61 -9.74
CA THR A 77 -6.36 -21.47 -9.39
C THR A 77 -5.90 -20.28 -10.23
N HIS A 78 -6.69 -19.97 -11.21
CA HIS A 78 -6.56 -18.89 -12.19
C HIS A 78 -6.45 -17.46 -11.57
N SER A 79 -5.98 -17.34 -10.36
CA SER A 79 -5.72 -16.08 -9.71
C SER A 79 -4.34 -15.56 -10.08
N ASN A 80 -4.27 -14.76 -11.14
CA ASN A 80 -3.07 -14.00 -11.56
C ASN A 80 -2.53 -13.09 -10.44
N PHE A 81 -3.19 -13.04 -9.27
CA PHE A 81 -2.87 -12.13 -8.17
C PHE A 81 -2.25 -12.82 -6.96
N ILE A 82 -2.00 -14.14 -6.99
CA ILE A 82 -1.54 -14.84 -5.79
C ILE A 82 -0.14 -14.38 -5.34
N TYR A 83 0.76 -14.13 -6.30
CA TYR A 83 2.10 -13.59 -6.01
C TYR A 83 2.03 -12.18 -5.44
N ASP A 84 1.13 -11.34 -5.95
CA ASP A 84 0.87 -10.00 -5.44
C ASP A 84 0.33 -10.05 -3.99
N TYR A 85 -0.62 -10.94 -3.71
CA TYR A 85 -1.16 -11.14 -2.37
C TYR A 85 -0.08 -11.56 -1.36
N HIS A 86 0.80 -12.49 -1.76
CA HIS A 86 1.89 -12.91 -0.89
C HIS A 86 2.93 -11.79 -0.70
N THR A 87 3.23 -11.04 -1.75
CA THR A 87 4.11 -9.88 -1.65
C THR A 87 3.52 -8.84 -0.70
N ARG A 88 2.26 -8.48 -0.85
CA ARG A 88 1.58 -7.52 0.03
C ARG A 88 1.51 -7.98 1.47
N ASN A 89 1.30 -9.28 1.73
CA ASN A 89 1.33 -9.84 3.09
C ASN A 89 2.72 -9.74 3.75
N GLY A 90 3.78 -9.60 2.97
CA GLY A 90 5.13 -9.30 3.45
C GLY A 90 5.23 -8.00 4.26
N ILE A 91 4.28 -7.07 4.13
CA ILE A 91 4.19 -5.83 4.93
C ILE A 91 4.27 -6.14 6.42
N SER A 92 3.62 -7.21 6.89
CA SER A 92 3.63 -7.60 8.30
C SER A 92 5.04 -7.83 8.87
N LYS A 93 6.00 -8.23 8.03
CA LYS A 93 7.41 -8.41 8.43
C LYS A 93 8.08 -7.09 8.80
N GLY A 94 7.69 -5.98 8.14
CA GLY A 94 8.21 -4.64 8.40
C GLY A 94 7.62 -3.95 9.63
N LEU A 95 6.51 -4.48 10.17
CA LEU A 95 5.75 -3.88 11.27
C LEU A 95 6.06 -4.47 12.65
N LYS A 96 7.06 -5.36 12.77
CA LYS A 96 7.39 -6.08 14.02
C LYS A 96 7.73 -5.18 15.21
N LYS A 97 8.17 -3.94 14.96
CA LYS A 97 8.55 -2.98 16.00
C LYS A 97 7.50 -1.90 16.25
N CYS A 98 6.31 -2.02 15.64
CA CYS A 98 5.22 -1.06 15.84
C CYS A 98 4.60 -1.21 17.23
N LEU A 99 4.17 -0.09 17.77
CA LEU A 99 3.38 0.00 19.01
C LEU A 99 1.89 0.07 18.65
N ASP A 100 1.03 -0.25 19.60
CA ASP A 100 -0.42 -0.34 19.41
C ASP A 100 -1.05 0.93 18.82
N ASP A 101 -0.54 2.10 19.22
CA ASP A 101 -1.03 3.40 18.78
C ASP A 101 -0.39 3.90 17.47
N ASP A 102 0.58 3.15 16.91
CA ASP A 102 1.17 3.53 15.63
C ASP A 102 0.14 3.37 14.51
N ILE A 103 0.21 4.27 13.54
CA ILE A 103 -0.70 4.34 12.40
C ILE A 103 -0.06 3.61 11.22
N ILE A 104 -0.82 2.74 10.60
CA ILE A 104 -0.42 1.95 9.44
C ILE A 104 -1.23 2.39 8.24
N LEU A 105 -0.56 2.83 7.18
CA LEU A 105 -1.14 3.02 5.85
C LEU A 105 -0.83 1.78 5.01
N ILE A 106 -1.82 1.26 4.32
CA ILE A 106 -1.69 0.14 3.37
C ILE A 106 -2.23 0.60 2.03
N SER A 107 -1.37 0.61 1.02
CA SER A 107 -1.69 1.10 -0.32
C SER A 107 -0.91 0.35 -1.40
N ASP A 108 -1.19 0.66 -2.65
CA ASP A 108 -0.28 0.43 -3.75
C ASP A 108 0.61 1.67 -3.94
N VAL A 109 1.76 1.55 -4.62
CA VAL A 109 2.75 2.63 -4.72
C VAL A 109 2.21 3.90 -5.41
N ASP A 110 1.23 3.72 -6.28
CA ASP A 110 0.54 4.77 -7.06
C ASP A 110 -0.71 5.36 -6.37
N GLU A 111 -1.04 4.92 -5.16
CA GLU A 111 -2.17 5.43 -4.38
C GLU A 111 -1.73 6.53 -3.40
N PHE A 112 -2.00 7.78 -3.72
CA PHE A 112 -1.61 8.95 -2.93
C PHE A 112 -2.77 9.43 -2.06
N PRO A 113 -2.75 9.16 -0.73
CA PRO A 113 -3.80 9.64 0.16
C PRO A 113 -3.67 11.15 0.41
N ASP A 114 -4.80 11.84 0.59
CA ASP A 114 -4.80 13.23 1.00
C ASP A 114 -4.29 13.38 2.44
N VAL A 115 -3.13 14.00 2.58
CA VAL A 115 -2.45 14.17 3.87
C VAL A 115 -3.20 15.10 4.82
N ASP A 116 -3.97 16.07 4.32
CA ASP A 116 -4.73 17.02 5.12
C ASP A 116 -5.86 16.31 5.89
N LYS A 117 -6.28 15.14 5.41
CA LYS A 117 -7.32 14.33 6.06
C LYS A 117 -6.79 13.41 7.17
N PHE A 118 -5.48 13.32 7.38
CA PHE A 118 -4.90 12.45 8.42
C PHE A 118 -5.30 12.87 9.83
N SER A 119 -5.47 14.19 10.06
CA SER A 119 -5.94 14.74 11.35
C SER A 119 -7.35 14.27 11.74
N LEU A 120 -8.12 13.76 10.79
CA LEU A 120 -9.49 13.30 10.97
C LEU A 120 -9.57 11.81 11.35
N PHE A 121 -8.42 11.14 11.44
CA PHE A 121 -8.37 9.74 11.86
C PHE A 121 -8.83 9.57 13.32
N ASN A 122 -9.83 8.72 13.51
CA ASN A 122 -10.47 8.48 14.81
C ASN A 122 -10.20 7.08 15.39
N GLY A 123 -9.18 6.39 14.89
CA GLY A 123 -8.80 5.04 15.33
C GLY A 123 -9.52 3.88 14.61
N ASN A 124 -10.55 4.16 13.80
CA ASN A 124 -11.23 3.15 13.00
C ASN A 124 -10.53 2.93 11.66
N LEU A 125 -10.80 1.76 11.02
CA LEU A 125 -10.33 1.54 9.67
C LEU A 125 -10.93 2.60 8.73
N THR A 126 -10.05 3.43 8.19
CA THR A 126 -10.39 4.50 7.25
C THR A 126 -9.91 4.13 5.85
N ILE A 127 -10.73 4.40 4.85
CA ILE A 127 -10.40 4.14 3.44
C ILE A 127 -10.42 5.47 2.70
N PHE A 128 -9.28 5.80 2.07
CA PHE A 128 -9.19 6.99 1.23
C PHE A 128 -9.77 6.69 -0.14
N LYS A 129 -10.77 7.46 -0.53
CA LYS A 129 -11.31 7.44 -1.88
C LYS A 129 -10.51 8.40 -2.74
N GLN A 130 -10.04 7.93 -3.88
CA GLN A 130 -9.08 8.61 -4.72
C GLN A 130 -9.59 8.71 -6.15
N LEU A 131 -9.16 9.76 -6.86
CA LEU A 131 -9.38 9.86 -8.29
C LEU A 131 -8.56 8.78 -9.00
N MET A 132 -9.17 8.12 -9.98
CA MET A 132 -8.48 7.11 -10.78
C MET A 132 -8.10 7.68 -12.16
N PHE A 133 -6.85 7.42 -12.54
CA PHE A 133 -6.31 7.81 -13.83
C PHE A 133 -5.76 6.57 -14.53
N TYR A 134 -5.96 6.45 -15.85
CA TYR A 134 -5.36 5.42 -16.68
C TYR A 134 -4.33 6.01 -17.63
N PHE A 135 -3.20 5.33 -17.78
CA PHE A 135 -2.10 5.62 -18.72
C PHE A 135 -1.39 6.96 -18.48
N LYS A 136 -2.12 8.06 -18.28
CA LYS A 136 -1.58 9.40 -18.09
C LYS A 136 -2.41 10.16 -17.05
N PHE A 137 -1.78 11.07 -16.31
CA PHE A 137 -2.44 11.87 -15.26
C PHE A 137 -3.54 12.83 -15.76
N ASN A 138 -3.68 13.02 -17.05
CA ASN A 138 -4.77 13.80 -17.64
C ASN A 138 -5.94 12.94 -18.13
N LEU A 139 -5.86 11.61 -18.01
CA LEU A 139 -6.91 10.68 -18.41
C LEU A 139 -7.66 10.14 -17.19
N ARG A 140 -8.45 11.01 -16.56
CA ARG A 140 -9.30 10.63 -15.43
C ARG A 140 -10.40 9.68 -15.89
N VAL A 141 -10.59 8.58 -15.15
CA VAL A 141 -11.71 7.67 -15.34
C VAL A 141 -12.99 8.34 -14.85
N LYS A 142 -13.98 8.45 -15.74
CA LYS A 142 -15.35 8.85 -15.38
C LYS A 142 -16.18 7.61 -15.21
N ASN A 143 -17.13 7.64 -14.27
CA ASN A 143 -18.09 6.53 -14.03
C ASN A 143 -17.41 5.20 -13.67
N PHE A 144 -16.31 5.26 -12.92
CA PHE A 144 -15.73 4.06 -12.33
C PHE A 144 -16.71 3.53 -11.27
N ASP A 145 -17.39 2.44 -11.62
CA ASP A 145 -18.35 1.80 -10.71
C ASP A 145 -17.61 0.79 -9.84
N HIS A 146 -17.18 1.25 -8.67
CA HIS A 146 -16.62 0.39 -7.66
C HIS A 146 -17.40 0.56 -6.36
N ASP A 147 -18.04 -0.50 -5.92
CA ASP A 147 -18.76 -0.67 -4.65
C ASP A 147 -19.90 0.34 -4.32
N ASN A 148 -19.90 1.57 -4.85
CA ASN A 148 -20.90 2.61 -4.52
C ASN A 148 -21.26 3.58 -5.65
N GLY A 149 -20.79 3.38 -6.86
CA GLY A 149 -21.13 4.20 -8.03
C GLY A 149 -20.69 5.67 -7.98
N ASP A 150 -19.75 6.03 -7.09
CA ASP A 150 -19.30 7.42 -6.95
C ASP A 150 -18.09 7.77 -7.84
N GLY A 151 -17.64 6.83 -8.64
CA GLY A 151 -16.54 7.03 -9.58
C GLY A 151 -15.17 7.19 -8.93
N LEU A 152 -15.01 6.82 -7.65
CA LEU A 152 -13.77 6.94 -6.90
C LEU A 152 -13.19 5.55 -6.59
N TRP A 153 -11.86 5.47 -6.63
CA TRP A 153 -11.12 4.27 -6.26
C TRP A 153 -10.97 4.17 -4.73
N PRO A 154 -11.38 3.06 -4.08
CA PRO A 154 -11.13 2.84 -2.66
C PRO A 154 -9.66 2.44 -2.46
N GLY A 155 -8.77 3.42 -2.42
CA GLY A 155 -7.32 3.28 -2.40
C GLY A 155 -6.74 2.97 -1.01
N THR A 156 -5.88 3.83 -0.50
CA THR A 156 -5.16 3.66 0.76
C THR A 156 -6.08 3.34 1.95
N ARG A 157 -5.68 2.36 2.78
CA ARG A 157 -6.29 2.06 4.08
C ARG A 157 -5.44 2.61 5.19
N MET A 158 -6.08 3.20 6.21
CA MET A 158 -5.44 3.75 7.40
C MET A 158 -6.08 3.15 8.65
N LEU A 159 -5.26 2.59 9.54
CA LEU A 159 -5.71 1.97 10.79
C LEU A 159 -4.59 2.05 11.85
N ASN A 160 -4.92 1.86 13.13
CA ASN A 160 -3.87 1.70 14.14
C ASN A 160 -3.30 0.26 14.14
N PHE A 161 -2.09 0.11 14.67
CA PHE A 161 -1.43 -1.19 14.70
C PHE A 161 -2.16 -2.20 15.61
N LYS A 162 -2.83 -1.74 16.66
CA LYS A 162 -3.68 -2.58 17.52
C LYS A 162 -4.77 -3.27 16.68
N MET A 163 -5.46 -2.54 15.81
CA MET A 163 -6.46 -3.10 14.90
C MET A 163 -5.81 -4.01 13.85
N PHE A 164 -4.66 -3.60 13.29
CA PHE A 164 -3.90 -4.41 12.32
C PHE A 164 -3.60 -5.81 12.86
N LYS A 165 -3.13 -5.93 14.11
CA LYS A 165 -2.82 -7.22 14.74
C LYS A 165 -4.03 -8.17 14.83
N ASN A 166 -5.23 -7.62 14.94
CA ASN A 166 -6.46 -8.39 15.05
C ASN A 166 -7.02 -8.83 13.69
N MET A 167 -6.46 -8.33 12.59
CA MET A 167 -6.85 -8.71 11.24
C MET A 167 -5.96 -9.84 10.72
N THR A 168 -6.55 -10.82 10.04
CA THR A 168 -5.87 -12.08 9.70
C THR A 168 -4.70 -11.95 8.72
N ASN A 169 -4.76 -10.99 7.81
CA ASN A 169 -3.66 -10.67 6.89
C ASN A 169 -3.87 -9.32 6.18
N VAL A 170 -2.81 -8.80 5.59
CA VAL A 170 -2.78 -7.49 4.91
C VAL A 170 -3.74 -7.43 3.72
N GLN A 171 -3.82 -8.52 2.94
CA GLN A 171 -4.71 -8.56 1.78
C GLN A 171 -6.19 -8.47 2.17
N LYS A 172 -6.58 -9.05 3.32
CA LYS A 172 -7.95 -8.90 3.84
C LYS A 172 -8.25 -7.45 4.21
N ILE A 173 -7.28 -6.74 4.82
CA ILE A 173 -7.41 -5.30 5.10
C ILE A 173 -7.61 -4.55 3.78
N ARG A 174 -6.78 -4.84 2.77
CA ARG A 174 -6.87 -4.21 1.45
C ARG A 174 -8.22 -4.45 0.76
N ASN A 175 -8.78 -5.64 0.90
CA ASN A 175 -10.06 -6.05 0.30
C ASN A 175 -11.28 -5.68 1.14
N THR A 176 -11.10 -5.03 2.29
CA THR A 176 -12.24 -4.61 3.12
C THR A 176 -13.13 -3.67 2.30
N LYS A 177 -14.39 -4.10 2.10
CA LYS A 177 -15.38 -3.30 1.40
C LYS A 177 -15.83 -2.14 2.26
N VAL A 178 -16.08 -1.03 1.62
CA VAL A 178 -16.58 0.18 2.27
C VAL A 178 -18.05 -0.02 2.62
N LYS A 179 -18.32 -0.61 3.77
CA LYS A 179 -19.65 -0.57 4.36
C LYS A 179 -19.75 0.63 5.29
N LYS A 180 -20.36 1.72 4.84
CA LYS A 180 -20.95 2.83 5.66
C LYS A 180 -20.06 3.64 6.63
N TYR A 181 -18.71 3.55 6.65
CA TYR A 181 -17.93 4.27 7.65
C TYR A 181 -16.97 5.29 7.04
N ALA A 182 -17.03 6.51 7.56
CA ALA A 182 -16.15 7.66 7.33
C ALA A 182 -15.65 7.86 5.87
N TRP A 183 -16.45 8.61 5.14
CA TRP A 183 -16.15 9.00 3.76
C TRP A 183 -15.40 10.34 3.76
N TRP A 184 -14.21 10.35 3.24
CA TRP A 184 -13.53 11.59 2.89
C TRP A 184 -13.65 11.76 1.38
N ARG A 185 -14.50 12.68 0.94
CA ARG A 185 -14.56 13.13 -0.45
C ARG A 185 -13.49 14.20 -0.68
N PHE A 186 -12.88 14.12 -1.85
CA PHE A 186 -12.24 15.27 -2.50
C PHE A 186 -13.32 15.90 -3.38
N ASP A 187 -13.62 17.15 -3.17
CA ASP A 187 -14.33 18.00 -4.12
C ASP A 187 -13.35 18.63 -5.07
#